data_113bcd678014214de9ff0748eae301eb
#
_entry.id   113bcd678014214de9ff0748eae301eb
#
_cell.length_a   1.000
_cell.length_b   1.000
_cell.length_c   1.000
_cell.angle_alpha   90.00
_cell.angle_beta   90.00
_cell.angle_gamma   90.00
#
_symmetry.space_group_name_H-M   'P 1'
#
loop_
_entity.id
_entity.type
_entity.pdbx_description
1 polymer ?
#
loop_
_entity_poly.entity_id
_entity_poly.type
_entity_poly.pdbx_seq_one_letter_code
_entity_poly.pdbx_strand_id
1 'polypeptide(L)' 'MFSMQIRPEVLARLREQYPEGCTVVLERMCDPYREMPVGMTGKVIHVDDAGGIHVAWSNGSTLAALHGIDRIRRID' A
#
# COMPACT_ATOMS: atom_id res chain seq x y z
N MET A 1 14.71 20.77 -7.08
CA MET A 1 14.05 19.52 -7.45
C MET A 1 13.73 18.70 -6.24
N PHE A 2 12.53 18.20 -6.17
CA PHE A 2 12.11 17.39 -5.04
C PHE A 2 12.34 15.94 -5.31
N SER A 3 13.00 15.27 -4.40
CA SER A 3 12.96 13.82 -4.41
C SER A 3 12.09 13.38 -3.24
N MET A 4 11.04 12.66 -3.56
CA MET A 4 10.15 12.09 -2.57
C MET A 4 10.77 10.82 -2.01
N GLN A 5 11.92 10.98 -1.39
CA GLN A 5 12.61 9.84 -0.79
C GLN A 5 12.05 9.55 0.58
N ILE A 6 11.62 8.34 0.77
CA ILE A 6 11.20 7.86 2.07
C ILE A 6 12.44 7.63 2.94
N ARG A 7 12.36 7.96 4.21
CA ARG A 7 13.46 7.71 5.15
C ARG A 7 13.68 6.22 5.32
N PRO A 8 14.95 5.77 5.40
CA PRO A 8 15.22 4.33 5.54
C PRO A 8 14.54 3.69 6.74
N GLU A 9 14.46 4.38 7.87
CA GLU A 9 13.80 3.83 9.06
C GLU A 9 12.29 3.70 8.88
N VAL A 10 11.67 4.60 8.11
CA VAL A 10 10.24 4.49 7.78
C VAL A 10 10.01 3.33 6.84
N LEU A 11 10.88 3.18 5.84
CA LEU A 11 10.79 2.08 4.88
C LEU A 11 10.94 0.73 5.57
N ALA A 12 11.91 0.61 6.49
CA ALA A 12 12.10 -0.61 7.26
C ALA A 12 10.85 -0.95 8.07
N ARG A 13 10.23 0.06 8.68
CA ARG A 13 9.00 -0.12 9.46
C ARG A 13 7.84 -0.57 8.59
N LEU A 14 7.71 0.00 7.38
CA LEU A 14 6.66 -0.43 6.45
C LEU A 14 6.82 -1.89 6.06
N ARG A 15 8.07 -2.32 5.81
CA ARG A 15 8.34 -3.71 5.46
C ARG A 15 8.07 -4.67 6.59
N GLU A 16 8.27 -4.25 7.83
CA GLU A 16 7.90 -5.05 9.00
C GLU A 16 6.40 -5.11 9.20
N GLN A 17 5.72 -3.98 8.98
CA GLN A 17 4.28 -3.86 9.20
C GLN A 17 3.49 -4.59 8.11
N TYR A 18 3.98 -4.57 6.88
CA TYR A 18 3.31 -5.16 5.72
C TYR A 18 4.20 -6.20 5.03
N PRO A 19 4.45 -7.34 5.70
CA PRO A 19 5.22 -8.41 5.05
C PRO A 19 4.43 -9.04 3.92
N GLU A 20 5.15 -9.67 2.99
CA GLU A 20 4.54 -10.37 1.86
C GLU A 20 3.51 -11.39 2.35
N GLY A 21 2.34 -11.36 1.72
CA GLY A 21 1.26 -12.29 2.03
C GLY A 21 0.31 -11.84 3.14
N CYS A 22 0.61 -10.74 3.86
CA CYS A 22 -0.33 -10.26 4.86
C CYS A 22 -1.58 -9.68 4.18
N THR A 23 -2.70 -9.70 4.89
CA THR A 23 -3.98 -9.21 4.38
C THR A 23 -4.21 -7.79 4.85
N VAL A 24 -4.61 -6.93 3.92
CA VAL A 24 -4.89 -5.52 4.21
C VAL A 24 -6.29 -5.16 3.69
N VAL A 25 -6.85 -4.11 4.26
CA VAL A 25 -8.11 -3.52 3.80
C VAL A 25 -7.85 -2.08 3.37
N LEU A 26 -8.48 -1.69 2.28
CA LEU A 26 -8.35 -0.33 1.77
C LEU A 26 -9.25 0.61 2.56
N GLU A 27 -8.64 1.63 3.17
CA GLU A 27 -9.38 2.66 3.92
C GLU A 27 -9.53 3.94 3.12
N ARG A 28 -8.56 4.26 2.24
CA ARG A 28 -8.61 5.47 1.43
C ARG A 28 -7.67 5.33 0.24
N MET A 29 -8.14 5.72 -0.94
CA MET A 29 -7.31 5.80 -2.13
C MET A 29 -7.55 7.12 -2.85
N CYS A 30 -6.47 7.83 -3.15
CA CYS A 30 -6.51 9.17 -3.71
C CYS A 30 -6.23 9.21 -5.21
N ASP A 31 -6.57 8.17 -5.95
CA ASP A 31 -6.38 8.13 -7.39
C ASP A 31 -7.68 8.59 -8.08
N PRO A 32 -7.69 9.76 -8.77
CA PRO A 32 -8.90 10.24 -9.41
C PRO A 32 -9.30 9.45 -10.65
N TYR A 33 -8.41 8.62 -11.18
CA TYR A 33 -8.65 7.86 -12.42
C TYR A 33 -9.05 6.43 -12.17
N ARG A 34 -9.03 5.97 -10.92
CA ARG A 34 -9.34 4.59 -10.58
C ARG A 34 -10.22 4.54 -9.35
N GLU A 35 -11.34 3.89 -9.51
CA GLU A 35 -12.25 3.70 -8.39
C GLU A 35 -11.93 2.40 -7.69
N MET A 36 -11.45 2.54 -6.46
CA MET A 36 -11.23 1.40 -5.59
C MET A 36 -12.14 1.57 -4.39
N PRO A 37 -13.12 0.69 -4.21
CA PRO A 37 -14.05 0.84 -3.09
C PRO A 37 -13.35 0.66 -1.75
N VAL A 38 -13.65 1.55 -0.83
CA VAL A 38 -13.21 1.42 0.56
C VAL A 38 -13.77 0.11 1.12
N GLY A 39 -12.93 -0.59 1.88
CA GLY A 39 -13.29 -1.90 2.41
C GLY A 39 -12.81 -3.07 1.57
N MET A 40 -12.27 -2.80 0.37
CA MET A 40 -11.70 -3.87 -0.44
C MET A 40 -10.48 -4.45 0.25
N THR A 41 -10.38 -5.79 0.23
CA THR A 41 -9.24 -6.48 0.82
C THR A 41 -8.26 -6.92 -0.24
N GLY A 42 -7.03 -7.20 0.17
CA GLY A 42 -6.00 -7.71 -0.71
C GLY A 42 -4.83 -8.28 0.09
N LYS A 43 -3.90 -8.87 -0.63
CA LYS A 43 -2.69 -9.42 -0.02
C LYS A 43 -1.47 -8.66 -0.50
N VAL A 44 -0.61 -8.30 0.43
CA VAL A 44 0.62 -7.56 0.11
C VAL A 44 1.55 -8.44 -0.70
N ILE A 45 2.05 -7.88 -1.80
CA ILE A 45 3.05 -8.53 -2.65
C ILE A 45 4.44 -8.13 -2.15
N HIS A 46 4.70 -6.83 -2.07
CA HIS A 46 5.96 -6.29 -1.54
C HIS A 46 5.81 -4.79 -1.30
N VAL A 47 6.78 -4.22 -0.58
CA VAL A 47 6.93 -2.78 -0.41
C VAL A 47 8.14 -2.33 -1.23
N ASP A 48 7.97 -1.40 -2.15
CA ASP A 48 9.06 -0.91 -2.99
C ASP A 48 9.90 0.14 -2.25
N ASP A 49 11.00 0.56 -2.88
CA ASP A 49 11.96 1.47 -2.25
C ASP A 49 11.41 2.89 -2.08
N ALA A 50 10.32 3.21 -2.75
CA ALA A 50 9.67 4.52 -2.63
C ALA A 50 8.55 4.52 -1.60
N GLY A 51 8.29 3.38 -0.93
CA GLY A 51 7.22 3.27 0.05
C GLY A 51 5.88 2.91 -0.56
N GLY A 52 5.85 2.46 -1.81
CA GLY A 52 4.62 1.94 -2.42
C GLY A 52 4.36 0.52 -1.95
N ILE A 53 3.19 0.28 -1.38
CA ILE A 53 2.80 -1.04 -0.90
C ILE A 53 2.00 -1.70 -2.01
N HIS A 54 2.64 -2.66 -2.69
CA HIS A 54 2.02 -3.37 -3.81
C HIS A 54 1.10 -4.45 -3.27
N VAL A 55 -0.16 -4.40 -3.68
CA VAL A 55 -1.21 -5.28 -3.14
C VAL A 55 -1.94 -5.96 -4.29
N ALA A 56 -2.14 -7.25 -4.18
CA ALA A 56 -3.04 -7.99 -5.05
C ALA A 56 -4.44 -7.88 -4.47
N TRP A 57 -5.21 -6.96 -5.01
CA TRP A 57 -6.56 -6.67 -4.53
C TRP A 57 -7.56 -7.75 -4.99
N SER A 58 -8.61 -7.91 -4.22
CA SER A 58 -9.61 -8.96 -4.48
C SER A 58 -10.35 -8.79 -5.81
N ASN A 59 -10.33 -7.60 -6.40
CA ASN A 59 -10.92 -7.37 -7.72
C ASN A 59 -9.96 -7.69 -8.87
N GLY A 60 -8.79 -8.23 -8.60
CA GLY A 60 -7.79 -8.54 -9.62
C GLY A 60 -6.80 -7.41 -9.92
N SER A 61 -6.98 -6.24 -9.33
CA SER A 61 -6.06 -5.12 -9.49
C SER A 61 -4.79 -5.34 -8.66
N THR A 62 -3.66 -4.82 -9.15
CA THR A 62 -2.39 -4.83 -8.41
C THR A 62 -1.91 -3.41 -8.10
N LEU A 63 -2.84 -2.49 -7.95
CA LEU A 63 -2.53 -1.09 -7.70
C LEU A 63 -1.81 -0.91 -6.36
N ALA A 64 -0.70 -0.17 -6.37
CA ALA A 64 0.05 0.10 -5.15
C ALA A 64 -0.63 1.16 -4.29
N ALA A 65 -0.63 0.97 -2.98
CA ALA A 65 -1.04 1.99 -2.02
C ALA A 65 0.21 2.80 -1.65
N LEU A 66 0.14 4.11 -1.82
CA LEU A 66 1.28 5.00 -1.58
C LEU A 66 1.27 5.50 -0.15
N HIS A 67 2.37 5.25 0.56
CA HIS A 67 2.53 5.70 1.94
C HIS A 67 2.38 7.22 2.04
N GLY A 68 1.54 7.67 2.98
CA GLY A 68 1.28 9.08 3.20
C GLY A 68 0.21 9.69 2.30
N ILE A 69 -0.23 8.98 1.26
CA ILE A 69 -1.26 9.45 0.34
C ILE A 69 -2.49 8.57 0.45
N ASP A 70 -2.31 7.26 0.28
CA ASP A 70 -3.39 6.30 0.42
C ASP A 70 -3.34 5.68 1.81
N ARG A 71 -4.44 5.08 2.25
CA ARG A 71 -4.49 4.47 3.56
C ARG A 71 -4.98 3.04 3.47
N ILE A 72 -4.19 2.14 4.02
CA ILE A 72 -4.55 0.74 4.17
C ILE A 72 -4.33 0.33 5.61
N ARG A 73 -4.97 -0.77 6.02
CA ARG A 73 -4.81 -1.32 7.36
C ARG A 73 -4.65 -2.83 7.29
N ARG A 74 -3.65 -3.35 7.99
CA ARG A 74 -3.46 -4.79 8.10
C ARG A 74 -4.53 -5.38 9.01
N ILE A 75 -5.12 -6.50 8.60
CA ILE A 75 -6.25 -7.11 9.31
C ILE A 75 -6.00 -8.57 9.73
N ASP A 76 -4.81 -9.10 9.48
CA ASP A 76 -4.49 -10.47 9.93
C ASP A 76 -3.41 -10.51 11.01
#